data_202a4959010a6ddc1d672e23291171cf
#
_entry.id   202a4959010a6ddc1d672e23291171cf
#
_cell.length_a   1.000
_cell.length_b   1.000
_cell.length_c   1.000
_cell.angle_alpha   90.00
_cell.angle_beta   90.00
_cell.angle_gamma   90.00
#
_symmetry.space_group_name_H-M   'P 1'
#
loop_
_entity.id
_entity.type
_entity.pdbx_description
1 polymer ?
#
loop_
_entity_poly.entity_id
_entity_poly.type
_entity_poly.pdbx_seq_one_letter_code
_entity_poly.pdbx_strand_id
1 'polypeptide(L)'
;EFRLLDMGQRLGRFIGNYREAFFIPDKRNGQVIFSYKPKSGAEEAIYRLISDITISMKGSDYLKLPELVINEVPVRMSASEAQHYQTMKAEMVLSLKDREIDAANAAALSGKLLQMANGAVYCADGSVARIHDRKLEALEDIIEAANGKPVLIAYWFRHDLKRILERFAAEKLDSADSIRRWNEGKIQLGVIHPASAGHGLNLQSGGSALVWFGLTWSLELYQQTNARLWRQGQKDTVVIHHITARDTIDEQVMKALKGKNNTQAALIDAVKVVLKGGLVQ
;
A
#
# COMPACT_ATOMS: atom_id res chain seq x y z
N GLU A 1 -18.89 -3.94 16.77
CA GLU A 1 -19.70 -4.83 15.96
C GLU A 1 -20.24 -6.01 16.78
N PHE A 2 -19.40 -6.79 17.48
CA PHE A 2 -19.85 -7.96 18.28
C PHE A 2 -20.92 -7.62 19.31
N ARG A 3 -20.89 -6.43 19.91
CA ARG A 3 -21.94 -5.97 20.83
C ARG A 3 -23.34 -5.96 20.20
N LEU A 4 -23.44 -5.76 18.89
CA LEU A 4 -24.73 -5.79 18.18
C LEU A 4 -25.29 -7.21 18.02
N LEU A 5 -24.40 -8.21 18.02
CA LEU A 5 -24.78 -9.61 17.86
C LEU A 5 -25.22 -10.28 19.18
N ASP A 6 -24.61 -9.88 20.31
CA ASP A 6 -24.81 -10.55 21.60
C ASP A 6 -25.19 -9.61 22.76
N MET A 7 -25.58 -8.38 22.46
CA MET A 7 -25.90 -7.33 23.45
C MET A 7 -24.77 -7.05 24.46
N GLY A 8 -23.53 -7.43 24.10
CA GLY A 8 -22.34 -7.24 24.94
C GLY A 8 -22.15 -8.30 26.02
N GLN A 9 -22.77 -9.47 25.89
CA GLN A 9 -22.65 -10.55 26.88
C GLN A 9 -21.22 -11.10 26.98
N ARG A 10 -20.48 -11.21 25.86
CA ARG A 10 -19.14 -11.84 25.80
C ARG A 10 -18.01 -10.86 26.06
N LEU A 11 -18.00 -9.73 25.36
CA LEU A 11 -16.90 -8.78 25.41
C LEU A 11 -17.19 -7.54 26.28
N GLY A 12 -18.35 -7.49 26.93
CA GLY A 12 -18.75 -6.38 27.76
C GLY A 12 -19.66 -5.38 27.02
N ARG A 13 -20.61 -4.82 27.80
CA ARG A 13 -21.64 -3.91 27.28
C ARG A 13 -21.08 -2.54 26.89
N PHE A 14 -20.02 -2.10 27.56
CA PHE A 14 -19.38 -0.80 27.36
C PHE A 14 -17.92 -0.95 26.97
N ILE A 15 -17.43 -0.04 26.14
CA ILE A 15 -16.03 -0.03 25.67
C ILE A 15 -15.03 0.05 26.82
N GLY A 16 -15.41 0.70 27.95
CA GLY A 16 -14.59 0.78 29.16
C GLY A 16 -14.29 -0.60 29.73
N ASN A 17 -15.33 -1.40 29.94
CA ASN A 17 -15.21 -2.77 30.47
C ASN A 17 -14.36 -3.66 29.56
N TYR A 18 -14.55 -3.55 28.24
CA TYR A 18 -13.74 -4.26 27.26
C TYR A 18 -12.26 -3.88 27.34
N ARG A 19 -11.97 -2.55 27.43
CA ARG A 19 -10.60 -2.06 27.56
C ARG A 19 -9.96 -2.49 28.89
N GLU A 20 -10.71 -2.42 29.97
CA GLU A 20 -10.24 -2.85 31.29
C GLU A 20 -9.96 -4.35 31.34
N ALA A 21 -10.80 -5.17 30.73
CA ALA A 21 -10.64 -6.62 30.70
C ALA A 21 -9.40 -7.07 29.90
N PHE A 22 -9.19 -6.50 28.71
CA PHE A 22 -8.25 -7.05 27.73
C PHE A 22 -7.04 -6.15 27.42
N PHE A 23 -7.02 -4.89 27.90
CA PHE A 23 -5.97 -3.94 27.57
C PHE A 23 -5.39 -3.24 28.79
N ILE A 24 -4.19 -2.70 28.63
CA ILE A 24 -3.54 -1.80 29.58
C ILE A 24 -3.30 -0.44 28.91
N PRO A 25 -3.39 0.68 29.64
CA PRO A 25 -2.99 1.98 29.13
C PRO A 25 -1.53 1.97 28.68
N ASP A 26 -1.24 2.50 27.48
CA ASP A 26 0.10 2.58 26.92
C ASP A 26 0.64 4.01 26.96
N LYS A 27 -0.05 4.95 26.29
CA LYS A 27 0.33 6.36 26.30
C LYS A 27 -0.76 7.18 26.96
N ARG A 28 -0.37 7.98 27.98
CA ARG A 28 -1.27 8.86 28.70
C ARG A 28 -0.63 10.22 28.97
N ASN A 29 -1.46 11.26 29.05
CA ASN A 29 -1.08 12.56 29.57
C ASN A 29 -2.09 12.91 30.68
N GLY A 30 -1.62 12.88 31.95
CA GLY A 30 -2.49 13.00 33.10
C GLY A 30 -3.57 11.90 33.13
N GLN A 31 -4.84 12.31 33.09
CA GLN A 31 -6.00 11.40 33.11
C GLN A 31 -6.43 10.94 31.71
N VAL A 32 -5.89 11.51 30.62
CA VAL A 32 -6.26 11.17 29.26
C VAL A 32 -5.37 10.06 28.72
N ILE A 33 -5.99 8.94 28.32
CA ILE A 33 -5.29 7.80 27.72
C ILE A 33 -5.42 7.89 26.19
N PHE A 34 -4.29 7.98 25.49
CA PHE A 34 -4.24 8.10 24.03
C PHE A 34 -4.15 6.75 23.32
N SER A 35 -3.53 5.75 23.97
CA SER A 35 -3.39 4.42 23.39
C SER A 35 -3.44 3.32 24.44
N TYR A 36 -3.79 2.11 23.99
CA TYR A 36 -3.87 0.91 24.81
C TYR A 36 -3.04 -0.19 24.16
N LYS A 37 -2.42 -1.04 24.98
CA LYS A 37 -1.78 -2.28 24.58
C LYS A 37 -2.61 -3.47 25.06
N PRO A 38 -2.69 -4.58 24.28
CA PRO A 38 -3.33 -5.80 24.76
C PRO A 38 -2.55 -6.36 25.97
N LYS A 39 -3.29 -6.92 26.91
CA LYS A 39 -2.71 -7.74 27.99
C LYS A 39 -2.14 -9.03 27.40
N SER A 40 -1.20 -9.66 28.12
CA SER A 40 -0.72 -10.99 27.73
C SER A 40 -1.88 -11.98 27.69
N GLY A 41 -2.03 -12.73 26.57
CA GLY A 41 -3.11 -13.69 26.38
C GLY A 41 -4.50 -13.06 26.08
N ALA A 42 -4.57 -11.75 25.89
CA ALA A 42 -5.85 -11.08 25.63
C ALA A 42 -6.45 -11.49 24.28
N GLU A 43 -5.62 -11.67 23.28
CA GLU A 43 -6.06 -12.09 21.94
C GLU A 43 -6.72 -13.46 21.98
N GLU A 44 -6.07 -14.44 22.59
CA GLU A 44 -6.61 -15.80 22.74
C GLU A 44 -7.88 -15.82 23.58
N ALA A 45 -7.93 -15.01 24.64
CA ALA A 45 -9.12 -14.89 25.48
C ALA A 45 -10.30 -14.30 24.71
N ILE A 46 -10.08 -13.25 23.90
CA ILE A 46 -11.12 -12.66 23.04
C ILE A 46 -11.61 -13.69 22.02
N TYR A 47 -10.70 -14.35 21.28
CA TYR A 47 -11.09 -15.38 20.31
C TYR A 47 -11.89 -16.51 20.93
N ARG A 48 -11.52 -16.97 22.13
CA ARG A 48 -12.29 -18.01 22.85
C ARG A 48 -13.70 -17.57 23.18
N LEU A 49 -13.87 -16.30 23.63
CA LEU A 49 -15.17 -15.77 23.99
C LEU A 49 -16.12 -15.55 22.81
N ILE A 50 -15.59 -15.35 21.61
CA ILE A 50 -16.40 -15.09 20.40
C ILE A 50 -16.46 -16.29 19.46
N SER A 51 -15.77 -17.39 19.77
CA SER A 51 -15.60 -18.55 18.88
C SER A 51 -16.90 -19.24 18.47
N ASP A 52 -17.92 -19.15 19.31
CA ASP A 52 -19.25 -19.75 19.05
C ASP A 52 -20.16 -18.87 18.17
N ILE A 53 -19.84 -17.59 18.03
CA ILE A 53 -20.61 -16.64 17.19
C ILE A 53 -19.79 -16.12 16.00
N THR A 54 -18.57 -16.56 15.84
CA THR A 54 -17.68 -16.13 14.75
C THR A 54 -17.02 -17.32 14.09
N ILE A 55 -16.91 -17.22 12.78
CA ILE A 55 -16.10 -18.14 11.98
C ILE A 55 -15.02 -17.28 11.31
N SER A 56 -13.75 -17.57 11.64
CA SER A 56 -12.62 -16.99 10.91
C SER A 56 -12.28 -17.90 9.74
N MET A 57 -12.53 -17.43 8.52
CA MET A 57 -12.22 -18.17 7.30
C MET A 57 -11.16 -17.41 6.50
N LYS A 58 -10.06 -18.08 6.16
CA LYS A 58 -9.17 -17.59 5.12
C LYS A 58 -9.77 -17.92 3.77
N GLY A 59 -9.93 -16.93 2.90
CA GLY A 59 -10.49 -17.14 1.56
C GLY A 59 -9.75 -18.23 0.78
N SER A 60 -8.42 -18.36 0.97
CA SER A 60 -7.60 -19.42 0.38
C SER A 60 -8.03 -20.85 0.73
N ASP A 61 -8.66 -21.06 1.89
CA ASP A 61 -8.97 -22.39 2.40
C ASP A 61 -10.30 -22.93 1.84
N TYR A 62 -11.17 -22.04 1.36
CA TYR A 62 -12.54 -22.36 0.92
C TYR A 62 -12.85 -21.92 -0.52
N LEU A 63 -12.06 -21.02 -1.09
CA LEU A 63 -12.28 -20.49 -2.43
C LEU A 63 -11.29 -21.12 -3.41
N LYS A 64 -11.79 -21.58 -4.56
CA LYS A 64 -10.93 -21.91 -5.70
C LYS A 64 -10.43 -20.60 -6.31
N LEU A 65 -9.30 -20.12 -5.83
CA LEU A 65 -8.62 -18.96 -6.38
C LEU A 65 -7.77 -19.38 -7.57
N PRO A 66 -7.58 -18.51 -8.58
CA PRO A 66 -6.67 -18.77 -9.69
C PRO A 66 -5.22 -18.79 -9.18
N GLU A 67 -4.33 -19.31 -10.00
CA GLU A 67 -2.89 -19.21 -9.76
C GLU A 67 -2.48 -17.73 -9.63
N LEU A 68 -1.59 -17.44 -8.70
CA LEU A 68 -1.04 -16.11 -8.44
C LEU A 68 0.47 -16.11 -8.66
N VAL A 69 0.91 -15.29 -9.60
CA VAL A 69 2.34 -15.01 -9.85
C VAL A 69 2.66 -13.60 -9.38
N ILE A 70 3.62 -13.49 -8.48
CA ILE A 70 4.14 -12.19 -8.00
C ILE A 70 5.50 -11.98 -8.63
N ASN A 71 5.64 -10.89 -9.39
CA ASN A 71 6.85 -10.52 -10.08
C ASN A 71 7.38 -9.16 -9.59
N GLU A 72 8.66 -9.09 -9.23
CA GLU A 72 9.35 -7.84 -8.94
C GLU A 72 10.11 -7.38 -10.18
N VAL A 73 9.85 -6.15 -10.60
CA VAL A 73 10.50 -5.50 -11.74
C VAL A 73 11.40 -4.38 -11.19
N PRO A 74 12.67 -4.70 -10.88
CA PRO A 74 13.59 -3.70 -10.33
C PRO A 74 14.06 -2.76 -11.43
N VAL A 75 13.98 -1.45 -11.17
CA VAL A 75 14.54 -0.42 -12.04
C VAL A 75 15.73 0.25 -11.38
N ARG A 76 16.69 0.69 -12.16
CA ARG A 76 17.89 1.39 -11.69
C ARG A 76 17.94 2.79 -12.29
N MET A 77 18.18 3.76 -11.43
CA MET A 77 18.48 5.13 -11.84
C MET A 77 19.87 5.19 -12.48
N SER A 78 20.08 6.11 -13.42
CA SER A 78 21.42 6.48 -13.86
C SER A 78 22.22 7.11 -12.73
N ALA A 79 23.52 7.23 -12.87
CA ALA A 79 24.37 7.83 -11.83
C ALA A 79 23.92 9.27 -11.48
N SER A 80 23.56 10.08 -12.48
CA SER A 80 23.07 11.44 -12.26
C SER A 80 21.72 11.50 -11.57
N GLU A 81 20.76 10.63 -11.94
CA GLU A 81 19.45 10.52 -11.31
C GLU A 81 19.58 10.04 -9.85
N ALA A 82 20.44 9.04 -9.61
CA ALA A 82 20.73 8.54 -8.28
C ALA A 82 21.37 9.61 -7.39
N GLN A 83 22.33 10.37 -7.92
CA GLN A 83 22.94 11.50 -7.21
C GLN A 83 21.89 12.55 -6.85
N HIS A 84 21.01 12.92 -7.78
CA HIS A 84 19.93 13.87 -7.52
C HIS A 84 19.00 13.35 -6.42
N TYR A 85 18.57 12.07 -6.49
CA TYR A 85 17.78 11.43 -5.45
C TYR A 85 18.48 11.50 -4.09
N GLN A 86 19.77 11.18 -4.00
CA GLN A 86 20.50 11.19 -2.73
C GLN A 86 20.68 12.61 -2.18
N THR A 87 20.93 13.62 -3.03
CA THR A 87 21.01 15.02 -2.60
C THR A 87 19.68 15.48 -1.99
N MET A 88 18.57 15.29 -2.68
CA MET A 88 17.24 15.65 -2.17
C MET A 88 16.89 14.89 -0.88
N LYS A 89 17.23 13.60 -0.81
CA LYS A 89 17.07 12.78 0.41
C LYS A 89 17.89 13.38 1.57
N ALA A 90 19.15 13.71 1.34
CA ALA A 90 20.02 14.29 2.37
C ALA A 90 19.48 15.62 2.90
N GLU A 91 19.02 16.51 2.04
CA GLU A 91 18.40 17.78 2.42
C GLU A 91 17.15 17.58 3.29
N MET A 92 16.28 16.63 2.93
CA MET A 92 15.10 16.30 3.73
C MET A 92 15.48 15.71 5.09
N VAL A 93 16.50 14.86 5.15
CA VAL A 93 17.02 14.27 6.39
C VAL A 93 17.61 15.35 7.29
N LEU A 94 18.41 16.27 6.73
CA LEU A 94 19.01 17.40 7.46
C LEU A 94 17.94 18.30 8.08
N SER A 95 16.83 18.55 7.39
CA SER A 95 15.71 19.34 7.91
C SER A 95 15.01 18.72 9.13
N LEU A 96 15.26 17.44 9.39
CA LEU A 96 14.70 16.68 10.52
C LEU A 96 15.75 16.35 11.61
N LYS A 97 17.03 16.74 11.42
CA LYS A 97 18.15 16.29 12.27
C LYS A 97 18.01 16.70 13.74
N ASP A 98 17.36 17.83 14.00
CA ASP A 98 17.16 18.38 15.35
C ASP A 98 15.72 18.12 15.88
N ARG A 99 14.93 17.30 15.19
CA ARG A 99 13.56 16.98 15.60
C ARG A 99 13.45 15.53 16.05
N GLU A 100 12.67 15.29 17.09
CA GLU A 100 12.27 13.94 17.44
C GLU A 100 11.45 13.34 16.28
N ILE A 101 11.87 12.17 15.82
CA ILE A 101 11.17 11.48 14.74
C ILE A 101 9.92 10.84 15.30
N ASP A 102 8.83 11.58 15.30
CA ASP A 102 7.50 11.07 15.55
C ASP A 102 6.91 10.40 14.29
N ALA A 103 5.73 9.84 14.46
CA ALA A 103 5.04 9.15 13.38
C ALA A 103 4.65 10.08 12.24
N ALA A 104 4.33 11.35 12.51
CA ALA A 104 3.91 12.31 11.50
C ALA A 104 5.10 12.73 10.62
N ASN A 105 6.24 13.02 11.24
CA ASN A 105 7.49 13.35 10.52
C ASN A 105 7.98 12.16 9.69
N ALA A 106 7.91 10.94 10.24
CA ALA A 106 8.25 9.72 9.51
C ALA A 106 7.35 9.49 8.31
N ALA A 107 6.05 9.69 8.45
CA ALA A 107 5.10 9.55 7.35
C ALA A 107 5.32 10.60 6.25
N ALA A 108 5.58 11.85 6.63
CA ALA A 108 5.87 12.94 5.68
C ALA A 108 7.15 12.66 4.89
N LEU A 109 8.25 12.29 5.56
CA LEU A 109 9.50 11.94 4.89
C LEU A 109 9.34 10.73 3.98
N SER A 110 8.70 9.67 4.48
CA SER A 110 8.41 8.47 3.68
C SER A 110 7.57 8.79 2.46
N GLY A 111 6.56 9.65 2.59
CA GLY A 111 5.74 10.09 1.47
C GLY A 111 6.56 10.81 0.39
N LYS A 112 7.49 11.68 0.78
CA LYS A 112 8.39 12.37 -0.17
C LYS A 112 9.37 11.40 -0.84
N LEU A 113 9.94 10.47 -0.09
CA LEU A 113 10.87 9.47 -0.64
C LEU A 113 10.15 8.52 -1.64
N LEU A 114 8.90 8.15 -1.38
CA LEU A 114 8.08 7.37 -2.31
C LEU A 114 7.76 8.15 -3.59
N GLN A 115 7.45 9.46 -3.48
CA GLN A 115 7.27 10.32 -4.64
C GLN A 115 8.51 10.31 -5.52
N MET A 116 9.68 10.53 -4.92
CA MET A 116 10.97 10.55 -5.61
C MET A 116 11.29 9.18 -6.25
N ALA A 117 11.04 8.07 -5.55
CA ALA A 117 11.20 6.72 -6.07
C ALA A 117 10.28 6.44 -7.28
N ASN A 118 9.12 7.10 -7.35
CA ASN A 118 8.23 7.06 -8.53
C ASN A 118 8.70 7.99 -9.66
N GLY A 119 9.74 8.81 -9.43
CA GLY A 119 10.41 9.64 -10.43
C GLY A 119 9.94 11.10 -10.50
N ALA A 120 9.14 11.56 -9.53
CA ALA A 120 8.78 12.98 -9.42
C ALA A 120 8.38 13.33 -7.99
N VAL A 121 8.47 14.61 -7.61
CA VAL A 121 8.15 15.08 -6.25
C VAL A 121 7.41 16.42 -6.30
N TYR A 122 6.46 16.63 -5.38
CA TYR A 122 5.84 17.93 -5.21
C TYR A 122 6.78 18.89 -4.51
N CYS A 123 6.99 20.05 -5.10
CA CYS A 123 7.73 21.17 -4.52
C CYS A 123 6.87 21.96 -3.51
N ALA A 124 7.50 22.88 -2.77
CA ALA A 124 6.81 23.71 -1.78
C ALA A 124 5.78 24.67 -2.42
N ASP A 125 6.01 25.10 -3.65
CA ASP A 125 5.10 25.94 -4.43
C ASP A 125 3.95 25.18 -5.11
N GLY A 126 3.86 23.85 -4.88
CA GLY A 126 2.86 22.99 -5.48
C GLY A 126 3.19 22.48 -6.89
N SER A 127 4.32 22.93 -7.47
CA SER A 127 4.83 22.39 -8.74
C SER A 127 5.33 20.94 -8.56
N VAL A 128 5.60 20.28 -9.69
CA VAL A 128 6.13 18.90 -9.71
C VAL A 128 7.50 18.90 -10.37
N ALA A 129 8.52 18.54 -9.61
CA ALA A 129 9.87 18.32 -10.13
C ALA A 129 10.02 16.87 -10.61
N ARG A 130 10.40 16.67 -11.87
CA ARG A 130 10.74 15.33 -12.43
C ARG A 130 12.16 14.96 -12.04
N ILE A 131 12.35 13.70 -11.65
CA ILE A 131 13.65 13.14 -11.26
C ILE A 131 14.11 12.11 -12.28
N HIS A 132 13.22 11.16 -12.64
CA HIS A 132 13.49 10.11 -13.62
C HIS A 132 12.19 9.52 -14.18
N ASP A 133 12.32 8.76 -15.27
CA ASP A 133 11.20 8.05 -15.91
C ASP A 133 11.32 6.51 -15.84
N ARG A 134 12.26 5.98 -15.03
CA ARG A 134 12.61 4.54 -14.99
C ARG A 134 11.43 3.62 -14.75
N LYS A 135 10.47 4.03 -13.88
CA LYS A 135 9.25 3.25 -13.68
C LYS A 135 8.28 3.31 -14.87
N LEU A 136 8.26 4.42 -15.61
CA LEU A 136 7.46 4.52 -16.83
C LEU A 136 8.04 3.67 -17.95
N GLU A 137 9.36 3.61 -18.08
CA GLU A 137 10.06 2.73 -19.04
C GLU A 137 9.74 1.26 -18.73
N ALA A 138 9.88 0.83 -17.46
CA ALA A 138 9.53 -0.52 -17.05
C ALA A 138 8.04 -0.84 -17.20
N LEU A 139 7.16 0.14 -17.03
CA LEU A 139 5.73 -0.03 -17.29
C LEU A 139 5.47 -0.26 -18.78
N GLU A 140 6.19 0.44 -19.67
CA GLU A 140 6.11 0.24 -21.13
C GLU A 140 6.51 -1.18 -21.50
N ASP A 141 7.65 -1.67 -20.99
CA ASP A 141 8.10 -3.05 -21.21
C ASP A 141 7.05 -4.09 -20.75
N ILE A 142 6.40 -3.86 -19.61
CA ILE A 142 5.34 -4.74 -19.11
C ILE A 142 4.11 -4.71 -20.04
N ILE A 143 3.71 -3.52 -20.52
CA ILE A 143 2.57 -3.36 -21.42
C ILE A 143 2.85 -4.05 -22.76
N GLU A 144 4.06 -3.90 -23.31
CA GLU A 144 4.48 -4.59 -24.52
C GLU A 144 4.47 -6.11 -24.34
N ALA A 145 5.03 -6.59 -23.21
CA ALA A 145 5.03 -8.02 -22.88
C ALA A 145 3.62 -8.60 -22.69
N ALA A 146 2.66 -7.79 -22.27
CA ALA A 146 1.26 -8.21 -22.15
C ALA A 146 0.60 -8.51 -23.51
N ASN A 147 1.22 -8.08 -24.62
CA ASN A 147 0.81 -8.39 -25.99
C ASN A 147 -0.69 -8.17 -26.24
N GLY A 148 -1.18 -6.98 -25.90
CA GLY A 148 -2.58 -6.58 -26.08
C GLY A 148 -3.54 -7.09 -25.01
N LYS A 149 -3.10 -7.88 -24.02
CA LYS A 149 -3.94 -8.23 -22.88
C LYS A 149 -4.11 -7.01 -21.96
N PRO A 150 -5.30 -6.83 -21.37
CA PRO A 150 -5.56 -5.71 -20.49
C PRO A 150 -4.64 -5.70 -19.25
N VAL A 151 -4.14 -4.51 -18.90
CA VAL A 151 -3.27 -4.28 -17.74
C VAL A 151 -3.91 -3.25 -16.82
N LEU A 152 -4.09 -3.63 -15.55
CA LEU A 152 -4.53 -2.73 -14.49
C LEU A 152 -3.31 -2.12 -13.80
N ILE A 153 -3.29 -0.79 -13.68
CA ILE A 153 -2.15 -0.06 -13.11
C ILE A 153 -2.59 0.62 -11.81
N ALA A 154 -1.96 0.27 -10.69
CA ALA A 154 -2.15 0.91 -9.41
C ALA A 154 -1.15 2.06 -9.24
N TYR A 155 -1.64 3.29 -9.12
CA TYR A 155 -0.82 4.48 -8.86
C TYR A 155 -1.06 5.01 -7.44
N TRP A 156 -0.12 5.77 -6.88
CA TRP A 156 -0.28 6.31 -5.54
C TRP A 156 -0.42 7.85 -5.51
N PHE A 157 0.37 8.59 -6.28
CA PHE A 157 0.35 10.04 -6.31
C PHE A 157 -0.36 10.60 -7.56
N ARG A 158 -0.92 11.80 -7.46
CA ARG A 158 -1.56 12.45 -8.62
C ARG A 158 -0.59 12.71 -9.77
N HIS A 159 0.68 12.97 -9.47
CA HIS A 159 1.71 13.11 -10.50
C HIS A 159 2.01 11.78 -11.21
N ASP A 160 1.91 10.63 -10.52
CA ASP A 160 2.02 9.31 -11.16
C ASP A 160 0.92 9.15 -12.20
N LEU A 161 -0.35 9.39 -11.80
CA LEU A 161 -1.49 9.34 -12.70
C LEU A 161 -1.29 10.23 -13.92
N LYS A 162 -0.91 11.50 -13.70
CA LYS A 162 -0.69 12.46 -14.78
C LYS A 162 0.36 11.95 -15.77
N ARG A 163 1.52 11.50 -15.28
CA ARG A 163 2.63 10.98 -16.10
C ARG A 163 2.25 9.69 -16.86
N ILE A 164 1.48 8.80 -16.24
CA ILE A 164 0.97 7.59 -16.89
C ILE A 164 0.02 7.97 -18.03
N LEU A 165 -0.94 8.86 -17.79
CA LEU A 165 -1.91 9.29 -18.81
C LEU A 165 -1.27 10.11 -19.95
N GLU A 166 -0.18 10.84 -19.68
CA GLU A 166 0.59 11.57 -20.70
C GLU A 166 1.38 10.63 -21.64
N ARG A 167 1.83 9.48 -21.12
CA ARG A 167 2.68 8.55 -21.90
C ARG A 167 1.88 7.42 -22.56
N PHE A 168 0.79 6.97 -21.95
CA PHE A 168 0.02 5.82 -22.38
C PHE A 168 -1.45 6.17 -22.61
N ALA A 169 -2.08 5.49 -23.56
CA ALA A 169 -3.53 5.57 -23.79
C ALA A 169 -4.30 4.80 -22.69
N ALA A 170 -4.13 5.24 -21.43
CA ALA A 170 -4.73 4.63 -20.27
C ALA A 170 -5.98 5.38 -19.82
N GLU A 171 -6.93 4.68 -19.20
CA GLU A 171 -8.19 5.25 -18.72
C GLU A 171 -8.36 5.03 -17.22
N LYS A 172 -8.80 6.06 -16.50
CA LYS A 172 -9.06 5.97 -15.07
C LYS A 172 -10.35 5.19 -14.78
N LEU A 173 -10.25 4.17 -13.92
CA LEU A 173 -11.41 3.36 -13.51
C LEU A 173 -12.04 3.93 -12.23
N ASP A 174 -12.76 5.04 -12.34
CA ASP A 174 -13.38 5.74 -11.22
C ASP A 174 -14.89 5.96 -11.37
N SER A 175 -15.48 5.47 -12.47
CA SER A 175 -16.91 5.56 -12.74
C SER A 175 -17.50 4.18 -13.05
N ALA A 176 -18.81 4.03 -12.85
CA ALA A 176 -19.51 2.79 -13.20
C ALA A 176 -19.36 2.44 -14.70
N ASP A 177 -19.30 3.46 -15.56
CA ASP A 177 -19.12 3.26 -17.00
C ASP A 177 -17.72 2.77 -17.33
N SER A 178 -16.65 3.38 -16.80
CA SER A 178 -15.29 2.93 -17.05
C SER A 178 -15.05 1.51 -16.51
N ILE A 179 -15.65 1.16 -15.36
CA ILE A 179 -15.58 -0.20 -14.79
C ILE A 179 -16.31 -1.20 -15.68
N ARG A 180 -17.50 -0.85 -16.20
CA ARG A 180 -18.24 -1.70 -17.15
C ARG A 180 -17.43 -1.94 -18.41
N ARG A 181 -16.88 -0.88 -19.03
CA ARG A 181 -16.06 -0.96 -20.25
C ARG A 181 -14.77 -1.77 -20.04
N TRP A 182 -14.16 -1.65 -18.87
CA TRP A 182 -13.03 -2.50 -18.46
C TRP A 182 -13.43 -3.97 -18.45
N ASN A 183 -14.52 -4.32 -17.78
CA ASN A 183 -15.01 -5.70 -17.68
C ASN A 183 -15.50 -6.27 -19.02
N GLU A 184 -15.87 -5.42 -19.97
CA GLU A 184 -16.22 -5.77 -21.35
C GLU A 184 -14.97 -5.90 -22.26
N GLY A 185 -13.75 -5.70 -21.73
CA GLY A 185 -12.50 -5.76 -22.50
C GLY A 185 -12.29 -4.58 -23.46
N LYS A 186 -13.02 -3.47 -23.28
CA LYS A 186 -12.92 -2.26 -24.13
C LYS A 186 -11.82 -1.30 -23.70
N ILE A 187 -11.25 -1.50 -22.52
CA ILE A 187 -10.13 -0.71 -21.96
C ILE A 187 -8.93 -1.62 -21.84
N GLN A 188 -7.86 -1.31 -22.55
CA GLN A 188 -6.62 -2.09 -22.52
C GLN A 188 -5.73 -1.71 -21.34
N LEU A 189 -5.69 -0.43 -20.98
CA LEU A 189 -4.89 0.08 -19.85
C LEU A 189 -5.82 0.81 -18.89
N GLY A 190 -6.13 0.17 -17.76
CA GLY A 190 -6.93 0.77 -16.70
C GLY A 190 -6.03 1.29 -15.58
N VAL A 191 -6.31 2.48 -15.04
CA VAL A 191 -5.58 3.02 -13.88
C VAL A 191 -6.50 3.19 -12.68
N ILE A 192 -6.04 2.76 -11.50
CA ILE A 192 -6.80 2.86 -10.24
C ILE A 192 -5.92 3.43 -9.11
N HIS A 193 -6.55 4.14 -8.18
CA HIS A 193 -5.93 4.47 -6.90
C HIS A 193 -6.36 3.43 -5.86
N PRO A 194 -5.43 2.82 -5.10
CA PRO A 194 -5.77 1.77 -4.12
C PRO A 194 -6.85 2.15 -3.11
N ALA A 195 -6.87 3.41 -2.64
CA ALA A 195 -7.90 3.87 -1.71
C ALA A 195 -9.30 3.95 -2.35
N SER A 196 -9.42 4.21 -3.65
CA SER A 196 -10.72 4.20 -4.35
C SER A 196 -11.20 2.78 -4.64
N ALA A 197 -10.28 1.80 -4.66
CA ALA A 197 -10.61 0.39 -4.81
C ALA A 197 -11.36 -0.19 -3.59
N GLY A 198 -11.41 0.51 -2.44
CA GLY A 198 -12.14 0.09 -1.23
C GLY A 198 -13.64 -0.09 -1.40
N HIS A 199 -14.27 0.46 -2.43
CA HIS A 199 -15.72 0.42 -2.64
C HIS A 199 -16.26 -0.83 -3.37
N GLY A 200 -15.61 -1.98 -3.20
CA GLY A 200 -16.17 -3.25 -3.71
C GLY A 200 -16.13 -3.45 -5.22
N LEU A 201 -15.29 -2.71 -5.95
CA LEU A 201 -15.16 -2.81 -7.40
C LEU A 201 -14.81 -4.23 -7.83
N ASN A 202 -15.57 -4.77 -8.79
CA ASN A 202 -15.27 -6.05 -9.43
C ASN A 202 -14.59 -5.78 -10.77
N LEU A 203 -13.29 -6.08 -10.88
CA LEU A 203 -12.49 -5.84 -12.09
C LEU A 203 -11.95 -7.13 -12.72
N GLN A 204 -12.29 -8.29 -12.17
CA GLN A 204 -11.71 -9.58 -12.54
C GLN A 204 -12.05 -10.00 -13.98
N SER A 205 -13.15 -9.52 -14.57
CA SER A 205 -13.55 -9.90 -15.92
C SER A 205 -12.79 -9.14 -17.00
N GLY A 206 -12.19 -8.00 -16.66
CA GLY A 206 -11.50 -7.15 -17.62
C GLY A 206 -10.04 -7.51 -17.84
N GLY A 207 -9.40 -8.27 -16.94
CA GLY A 207 -8.00 -8.64 -17.09
C GLY A 207 -7.47 -9.47 -15.91
N SER A 208 -6.21 -9.91 -16.04
CA SER A 208 -5.51 -10.72 -15.03
C SER A 208 -4.10 -10.21 -14.70
N ALA A 209 -3.67 -9.08 -15.26
CA ALA A 209 -2.40 -8.43 -14.96
C ALA A 209 -2.61 -7.16 -14.14
N LEU A 210 -1.91 -7.05 -13.00
CA LEU A 210 -1.87 -5.86 -12.15
C LEU A 210 -0.44 -5.35 -12.03
N VAL A 211 -0.24 -4.06 -12.24
CA VAL A 211 1.07 -3.40 -12.05
C VAL A 211 0.98 -2.39 -10.92
N TRP A 212 1.75 -2.59 -9.88
CA TRP A 212 2.00 -1.59 -8.86
C TRP A 212 3.09 -0.62 -9.34
N PHE A 213 2.66 0.51 -9.91
CA PHE A 213 3.53 1.62 -10.29
C PHE A 213 3.99 2.41 -9.07
N GLY A 214 3.04 2.73 -8.17
CA GLY A 214 3.30 3.36 -6.88
C GLY A 214 2.96 2.43 -5.74
N LEU A 215 3.91 2.15 -4.84
CA LEU A 215 3.73 1.27 -3.70
C LEU A 215 3.03 1.99 -2.54
N THR A 216 2.43 1.22 -1.63
CA THR A 216 1.78 1.70 -0.41
C THR A 216 2.30 0.98 0.83
N TRP A 217 2.36 1.67 1.96
CA TRP A 217 2.62 1.07 3.26
C TRP A 217 1.42 0.30 3.84
N SER A 218 0.22 0.55 3.32
CA SER A 218 -0.99 -0.11 3.81
C SER A 218 -1.12 -1.51 3.24
N LEU A 219 -0.86 -2.52 4.07
CA LEU A 219 -1.08 -3.92 3.72
C LEU A 219 -2.54 -4.18 3.37
N GLU A 220 -3.47 -3.51 4.06
CA GLU A 220 -4.91 -3.62 3.79
C GLU A 220 -5.24 -3.15 2.37
N LEU A 221 -4.82 -1.92 1.99
CA LEU A 221 -5.05 -1.39 0.64
C LEU A 221 -4.36 -2.26 -0.42
N TYR A 222 -3.15 -2.76 -0.12
CA TYR A 222 -2.44 -3.68 -1.00
C TYR A 222 -3.23 -4.96 -1.24
N GLN A 223 -3.70 -5.61 -0.19
CA GLN A 223 -4.49 -6.84 -0.29
C GLN A 223 -5.85 -6.59 -0.96
N GLN A 224 -6.55 -5.52 -0.61
CA GLN A 224 -7.82 -5.14 -1.23
C GLN A 224 -7.68 -4.87 -2.72
N THR A 225 -6.61 -4.20 -3.14
CA THR A 225 -6.35 -3.92 -4.55
C THR A 225 -6.04 -5.19 -5.33
N ASN A 226 -5.18 -6.06 -4.80
CA ASN A 226 -4.88 -7.35 -5.42
C ASN A 226 -6.13 -8.22 -5.56
N ALA A 227 -7.02 -8.20 -4.57
CA ALA A 227 -8.28 -8.93 -4.58
C ALA A 227 -9.31 -8.39 -5.60
N ARG A 228 -9.03 -7.30 -6.33
CA ARG A 228 -9.90 -6.86 -7.45
C ARG A 228 -9.76 -7.75 -8.67
N LEU A 229 -8.59 -8.34 -8.87
CA LEU A 229 -8.31 -9.31 -9.94
C LEU A 229 -8.17 -10.73 -9.39
N TRP A 230 -7.45 -10.90 -8.28
CA TRP A 230 -7.20 -12.21 -7.67
C TRP A 230 -8.33 -12.58 -6.70
N ARG A 231 -9.39 -13.11 -7.26
CA ARG A 231 -10.60 -13.52 -6.51
C ARG A 231 -11.31 -14.68 -7.18
N GLN A 232 -12.28 -15.24 -6.45
CA GLN A 232 -13.13 -16.31 -6.98
C GLN A 232 -13.85 -15.87 -8.27
N GLY A 233 -13.81 -16.74 -9.27
CA GLY A 233 -14.42 -16.48 -10.59
C GLY A 233 -13.46 -15.92 -11.63
N GLN A 234 -12.23 -15.53 -11.27
CA GLN A 234 -11.17 -15.28 -12.24
C GLN A 234 -10.72 -16.62 -12.84
N LYS A 235 -10.57 -16.67 -14.16
CA LYS A 235 -10.26 -17.89 -14.92
C LYS A 235 -8.78 -18.00 -15.30
N ASP A 236 -8.13 -16.85 -15.40
CA ASP A 236 -6.73 -16.76 -15.83
C ASP A 236 -5.79 -16.69 -14.62
N THR A 237 -4.54 -17.12 -14.79
CA THR A 237 -3.46 -16.86 -13.84
C THR A 237 -3.32 -15.34 -13.63
N VAL A 238 -3.39 -14.90 -12.39
CA VAL A 238 -3.22 -13.50 -12.05
C VAL A 238 -1.73 -13.20 -11.87
N VAL A 239 -1.24 -12.21 -12.59
CA VAL A 239 0.15 -11.74 -12.49
C VAL A 239 0.17 -10.35 -11.85
N ILE A 240 0.89 -10.21 -10.74
CA ILE A 240 1.07 -8.94 -10.06
C ILE A 240 2.53 -8.51 -10.19
N HIS A 241 2.75 -7.44 -10.93
CA HIS A 241 4.07 -6.82 -11.08
C HIS A 241 4.26 -5.69 -10.08
N HIS A 242 5.41 -5.64 -9.41
CA HIS A 242 5.82 -4.52 -8.56
C HIS A 242 7.03 -3.84 -9.20
N ILE A 243 6.85 -2.62 -9.69
CA ILE A 243 7.97 -1.82 -10.19
C ILE A 243 8.64 -1.16 -8.99
N THR A 244 9.89 -1.57 -8.71
CA THR A 244 10.66 -1.13 -7.55
C THR A 244 11.93 -0.40 -7.97
N ALA A 245 12.13 0.83 -7.50
CA ALA A 245 13.36 1.55 -7.72
C ALA A 245 14.42 1.04 -6.72
N ARG A 246 15.58 0.57 -7.25
CA ARG A 246 16.69 0.08 -6.44
C ARG A 246 17.33 1.21 -5.64
N ASP A 247 17.86 0.88 -4.47
CA ASP A 247 18.50 1.79 -3.54
C ASP A 247 17.60 2.94 -3.07
N THR A 248 16.28 2.68 -3.04
CA THR A 248 15.26 3.62 -2.58
C THR A 248 14.39 3.03 -1.47
N ILE A 249 13.44 3.83 -1.01
CA ILE A 249 12.45 3.41 0.00
C ILE A 249 11.54 2.29 -0.49
N ASP A 250 11.40 2.07 -1.80
CA ASP A 250 10.56 1.00 -2.36
C ASP A 250 10.95 -0.38 -1.82
N GLU A 251 12.25 -0.63 -1.62
CA GLU A 251 12.74 -1.90 -1.08
C GLU A 251 12.24 -2.15 0.35
N GLN A 252 12.17 -1.09 1.15
CA GLN A 252 11.66 -1.17 2.52
C GLN A 252 10.14 -1.41 2.54
N VAL A 253 9.41 -0.77 1.63
CA VAL A 253 7.97 -0.99 1.47
C VAL A 253 7.69 -2.44 1.07
N MET A 254 8.42 -2.96 0.07
CA MET A 254 8.28 -4.35 -0.36
C MET A 254 8.60 -5.34 0.75
N LYS A 255 9.64 -5.07 1.54
CA LYS A 255 10.00 -5.88 2.71
C LYS A 255 8.87 -5.89 3.75
N ALA A 256 8.28 -4.72 4.03
CA ALA A 256 7.16 -4.61 4.97
C ALA A 256 5.91 -5.36 4.47
N LEU A 257 5.56 -5.22 3.19
CA LEU A 257 4.42 -5.90 2.57
C LEU A 257 4.60 -7.43 2.58
N LYS A 258 5.80 -7.94 2.27
CA LYS A 258 6.12 -9.37 2.33
C LYS A 258 6.09 -9.93 3.76
N GLY A 259 6.59 -9.17 4.71
CA GLY A 259 6.61 -9.54 6.12
C GLY A 259 5.25 -9.50 6.81
N LYS A 260 4.19 -9.05 6.11
CA LYS A 260 2.85 -8.81 6.66
C LYS A 260 2.86 -7.88 7.88
N ASN A 261 3.89 -7.06 8.00
CA ASN A 261 4.07 -6.10 9.10
C ASN A 261 3.43 -4.77 8.71
N ASN A 262 2.17 -4.59 9.09
CA ASN A 262 1.42 -3.35 8.82
C ASN A 262 1.34 -2.49 10.07
N THR A 263 2.46 -2.23 10.73
CA THR A 263 2.48 -1.42 11.92
C THR A 263 3.14 -0.06 11.65
N GLN A 264 2.63 0.98 12.31
CA GLN A 264 3.27 2.31 12.37
C GLN A 264 4.75 2.20 12.79
N ALA A 265 5.10 1.19 13.61
CA ALA A 265 6.46 0.88 13.97
C ALA A 265 7.32 0.48 12.76
N ALA A 266 6.82 -0.36 11.85
CA ALA A 266 7.56 -0.75 10.65
C ALA A 266 7.87 0.44 9.72
N LEU A 267 6.94 1.40 9.61
CA LEU A 267 7.18 2.65 8.88
C LEU A 267 8.27 3.49 9.56
N ILE A 268 8.19 3.68 10.87
CA ILE A 268 9.18 4.46 11.64
C ILE A 268 10.55 3.79 11.56
N ASP A 269 10.62 2.48 11.68
CA ASP A 269 11.89 1.73 11.61
C ASP A 269 12.49 1.78 10.20
N ALA A 270 11.68 1.70 9.16
CA ALA A 270 12.15 1.88 7.77
C ALA A 270 12.72 3.28 7.54
N VAL A 271 12.06 4.32 8.05
CA VAL A 271 12.55 5.70 7.98
C VAL A 271 13.85 5.87 8.79
N LYS A 272 13.95 5.26 9.98
CA LYS A 272 15.20 5.26 10.77
C LYS A 272 16.36 4.60 10.04
N VAL A 273 16.12 3.50 9.32
CA VAL A 273 17.14 2.84 8.49
C VAL A 273 17.61 3.77 7.38
N VAL A 274 16.68 4.46 6.71
CA VAL A 274 16.99 5.45 5.67
C VAL A 274 17.81 6.62 6.23
N LEU A 275 17.47 7.09 7.44
CA LEU A 275 18.18 8.17 8.14
C LEU A 275 19.61 7.76 8.54
N LYS A 276 19.77 6.55 9.10
CA LYS A 276 21.11 6.03 9.49
C LYS A 276 22.02 5.81 8.30
N GLY A 277 21.50 5.32 7.18
CA GLY A 277 22.26 5.15 5.93
C GLY A 277 22.68 6.45 5.25
N GLY A 278 22.07 7.59 5.61
CA GLY A 278 22.45 8.93 5.14
C GLY A 278 23.47 9.66 6.02
N LEU A 279 23.84 9.07 7.18
CA LEU A 279 24.82 9.64 8.13
C LEU A 279 26.20 8.97 8.04
N VAL A 280 26.36 7.98 7.16
CA VAL A 280 27.62 7.26 6.93
C VAL A 280 28.08 7.56 5.51
N GLN A 281 28.55 8.78 5.30
CA GLN A 281 29.51 9.18 4.25
C GLN A 281 30.25 10.40 4.71
#